data_a523a21994f1dff298722ac0e7fa4f31
#
_entry.id   a523a21994f1dff298722ac0e7fa4f31
#
_cell.length_a   1.000
_cell.length_b   1.000
_cell.length_c   1.000
_cell.angle_alpha   90.00
_cell.angle_beta   90.00
_cell.angle_gamma   90.00
#
_symmetry.space_group_name_H-M   'P 1'
#
loop_
_entity.id
_entity.type
_entity.pdbx_description
1 polymer ?
#
loop_
_entity_poly.entity_id
_entity_poly.type
_entity_poly.pdbx_seq_one_letter_code
_entity_poly.pdbx_strand_id
1 'polypeptide(L)'
;MSADAPLILAVEDEPRNAALLEAILTRAGYRLHVADGIEPARDWLADAQPALVLLDRHLPDGDGLDLIPEIKGSARLGGVPILLVSASVLPADVEAAMAAGCDGFLPKPVRVQPLVDEVRRLLVDVVPGKLAD
;
A
#
# COMPACT_ATOMS: atom_id res chain seq x y z
N MET A 1 -10.88 -18.23 -2.14
CA MET A 1 -9.79 -17.56 -1.42
C MET A 1 -9.96 -17.76 0.08
N SER A 2 -8.88 -18.00 0.76
CA SER A 2 -8.90 -18.22 2.21
C SER A 2 -9.16 -16.94 2.98
N ALA A 3 -9.95 -17.03 4.06
CA ALA A 3 -10.14 -15.92 4.97
C ALA A 3 -8.85 -15.51 5.67
N ASP A 4 -7.83 -16.39 5.67
CA ASP A 4 -6.52 -16.12 6.26
C ASP A 4 -5.57 -15.41 5.32
N ALA A 5 -5.97 -15.21 4.05
CA ALA A 5 -5.12 -14.48 3.11
C ALA A 5 -4.89 -13.05 3.61
N PRO A 6 -3.66 -12.53 3.46
CA PRO A 6 -3.39 -11.15 3.89
C PRO A 6 -4.29 -10.15 3.19
N LEU A 7 -4.77 -9.18 3.95
CA LEU A 7 -5.66 -8.13 3.43
C LEU A 7 -4.85 -6.89 3.12
N ILE A 8 -4.92 -6.42 1.89
CA ILE A 8 -4.23 -5.23 1.43
C ILE A 8 -5.23 -4.11 1.24
N LEU A 9 -4.94 -2.94 1.78
CA LEU A 9 -5.69 -1.73 1.47
C LEU A 9 -5.05 -1.07 0.27
N ALA A 10 -5.81 -0.89 -0.81
CA ALA A 10 -5.35 -0.14 -1.97
C ALA A 10 -6.07 1.20 -2.00
N VAL A 11 -5.30 2.29 -1.89
CA VAL A 11 -5.84 3.64 -1.98
C VAL A 11 -5.59 4.13 -3.40
N GLU A 12 -6.63 4.07 -4.22
CA GLU A 12 -6.56 4.31 -5.66
C GLU A 12 -7.91 4.83 -6.14
N ASP A 13 -7.93 6.01 -6.76
CA ASP A 13 -9.18 6.62 -7.21
C ASP A 13 -9.59 6.26 -8.63
N GLU A 14 -8.66 5.81 -9.44
CA GLU A 14 -8.96 5.48 -10.85
C GLU A 14 -9.51 4.05 -10.93
N PRO A 15 -10.79 3.88 -11.37
CA PRO A 15 -11.41 2.54 -11.35
C PRO A 15 -10.67 1.47 -12.13
N ARG A 16 -10.06 1.84 -13.26
CA ARG A 16 -9.31 0.86 -14.07
C ARG A 16 -8.06 0.38 -13.35
N ASN A 17 -7.37 1.31 -12.69
CA ASN A 17 -6.18 0.95 -11.92
C ASN A 17 -6.57 0.09 -10.73
N ALA A 18 -7.64 0.45 -10.04
CA ALA A 18 -8.14 -0.34 -8.91
C ALA A 18 -8.50 -1.76 -9.35
N ALA A 19 -9.19 -1.89 -10.49
CA ALA A 19 -9.56 -3.21 -11.01
C ALA A 19 -8.33 -4.03 -11.38
N LEU A 20 -7.31 -3.39 -11.95
CA LEU A 20 -6.08 -4.07 -12.30
C LEU A 20 -5.35 -4.56 -11.05
N LEU A 21 -5.23 -3.72 -10.03
CA LEU A 21 -4.60 -4.10 -8.77
C LEU A 21 -5.34 -5.27 -8.13
N GLU A 22 -6.68 -5.22 -8.14
CA GLU A 22 -7.48 -6.29 -7.57
C GLU A 22 -7.24 -7.60 -8.32
N ALA A 23 -7.24 -7.57 -9.65
CA ALA A 23 -7.01 -8.77 -10.45
C ALA A 23 -5.62 -9.37 -10.17
N ILE A 24 -4.60 -8.53 -10.12
CA ILE A 24 -3.23 -9.00 -9.89
C ILE A 24 -3.09 -9.60 -8.49
N LEU A 25 -3.54 -8.87 -7.48
CA LEU A 25 -3.28 -9.24 -6.10
C LEU A 25 -4.15 -10.41 -5.63
N THR A 26 -5.42 -10.47 -6.06
CA THR A 26 -6.25 -11.62 -5.72
C THR A 26 -5.74 -12.89 -6.38
N ARG A 27 -5.23 -12.79 -7.61
CA ARG A 27 -4.62 -13.93 -8.29
C ARG A 27 -3.35 -14.40 -7.58
N ALA A 28 -2.63 -13.47 -6.95
CA ALA A 28 -1.43 -13.79 -6.19
C ALA A 28 -1.74 -14.35 -4.79
N GLY A 29 -3.00 -14.41 -4.39
CA GLY A 29 -3.41 -15.02 -3.12
C GLY A 29 -3.73 -14.02 -2.01
N TYR A 30 -3.87 -12.75 -2.32
CA TYR A 30 -4.19 -11.72 -1.34
C TYR A 30 -5.65 -11.30 -1.41
N ARG A 31 -6.16 -10.73 -0.31
CA ARG A 31 -7.46 -10.06 -0.30
C ARG A 31 -7.22 -8.56 -0.46
N LEU A 32 -8.17 -7.86 -1.05
CA LEU A 32 -8.02 -6.44 -1.32
C LEU A 32 -9.26 -5.66 -0.91
N HIS A 33 -9.04 -4.52 -0.26
CA HIS A 33 -10.06 -3.51 -0.06
C HIS A 33 -9.60 -2.23 -0.75
N VAL A 34 -10.47 -1.62 -1.54
CA VAL A 34 -10.13 -0.41 -2.30
C VAL A 34 -10.79 0.79 -1.64
N ALA A 35 -10.00 1.83 -1.37
CA ALA A 35 -10.49 3.14 -0.96
C ALA A 35 -10.14 4.13 -2.07
N ASP A 36 -11.08 4.97 -2.46
CA ASP A 36 -10.91 5.84 -3.62
C ASP A 36 -10.39 7.25 -3.27
N GLY A 37 -9.87 7.42 -2.08
CA GLY A 37 -9.27 8.68 -1.64
C GLY A 37 -8.71 8.58 -0.25
N ILE A 38 -8.14 9.70 0.22
CA ILE A 38 -7.52 9.77 1.55
C ILE A 38 -8.58 9.62 2.64
N GLU A 39 -9.70 10.35 2.54
CA GLU A 39 -10.73 10.27 3.57
C GLU A 39 -11.39 8.90 3.68
N PRO A 40 -11.77 8.25 2.57
CA PRO A 40 -12.28 6.87 2.65
C PRO A 40 -11.25 5.91 3.23
N ALA A 41 -9.97 6.09 2.91
CA ALA A 41 -8.91 5.26 3.48
C ALA A 41 -8.79 5.47 4.99
N ARG A 42 -8.82 6.73 5.41
CA ARG A 42 -8.73 7.09 6.83
C ARG A 42 -9.91 6.50 7.61
N ASP A 43 -11.12 6.62 7.05
CA ASP A 43 -12.32 6.09 7.69
C ASP A 43 -12.24 4.56 7.83
N TRP A 44 -11.78 3.88 6.80
CA TRP A 44 -11.65 2.42 6.83
C TRP A 44 -10.59 1.98 7.85
N LEU A 45 -9.46 2.71 7.88
CA LEU A 45 -8.36 2.40 8.79
C LEU A 45 -8.70 2.64 10.26
N ALA A 46 -9.75 3.41 10.54
CA ALA A 46 -10.18 3.64 11.92
C ALA A 46 -10.64 2.34 12.59
N ASP A 47 -11.20 1.40 11.81
CA ASP A 47 -11.77 0.17 12.35
C ASP A 47 -11.09 -1.11 11.82
N ALA A 48 -10.11 -0.98 10.96
CA ALA A 48 -9.49 -2.13 10.30
C ALA A 48 -7.98 -2.01 10.32
N GLN A 49 -7.31 -3.15 10.19
CA GLN A 49 -5.86 -3.19 10.12
C GLN A 49 -5.44 -4.08 8.95
N PRO A 50 -4.97 -3.48 7.85
CA PRO A 50 -4.49 -4.27 6.73
C PRO A 50 -3.10 -4.83 7.02
N ALA A 51 -2.70 -5.83 6.25
CA ALA A 51 -1.34 -6.34 6.30
C ALA A 51 -0.37 -5.42 5.55
N LEU A 52 -0.88 -4.64 4.59
CA LEU A 52 -0.08 -3.72 3.79
C LEU A 52 -1.00 -2.64 3.22
N VAL A 53 -0.46 -1.43 3.05
CA VAL A 53 -1.17 -0.34 2.37
C VAL A 53 -0.46 -0.07 1.04
N LEU A 54 -1.21 -0.19 -0.05
CA LEU A 54 -0.76 0.19 -1.37
C LEU A 54 -1.36 1.57 -1.65
N LEU A 55 -0.51 2.57 -1.80
CA LEU A 55 -0.94 3.97 -1.73
C LEU A 55 -0.55 4.73 -2.99
N ASP A 56 -1.54 5.26 -3.69
CA ASP A 56 -1.30 6.16 -4.80
C ASP A 56 -0.97 7.54 -4.25
N ARG A 57 0.02 8.19 -4.84
CA ARG A 57 0.41 9.52 -4.40
C ARG A 57 -0.62 10.58 -4.77
N HIS A 58 -1.15 10.53 -6.00
CA HIS A 58 -2.07 11.55 -6.50
C HIS A 58 -3.51 11.09 -6.33
N LEU A 59 -4.19 11.68 -5.35
CA LEU A 59 -5.56 11.34 -5.01
C LEU A 59 -6.44 12.60 -5.16
N PRO A 60 -7.75 12.44 -5.38
CA PRO A 60 -8.62 13.59 -5.61
C PRO A 60 -8.73 14.53 -4.40
N ASP A 61 -8.52 13.99 -3.20
CA ASP A 61 -8.63 14.75 -1.96
C ASP A 61 -7.28 15.03 -1.29
N GLY A 62 -6.17 14.87 -2.02
CA GLY A 62 -4.88 15.27 -1.51
C GLY A 62 -3.71 14.45 -2.00
N ASP A 63 -2.57 14.65 -1.37
CA ASP A 63 -1.34 13.93 -1.66
C ASP A 63 -1.27 12.70 -0.75
N GLY A 64 -1.11 11.52 -1.36
CA GLY A 64 -0.98 10.28 -0.58
C GLY A 64 0.15 10.30 0.42
N LEU A 65 1.20 11.10 0.17
CA LEU A 65 2.29 11.23 1.13
C LEU A 65 1.82 11.70 2.50
N ASP A 66 0.73 12.48 2.55
CA ASP A 66 0.22 13.01 3.82
C ASP A 66 -0.39 11.92 4.70
N LEU A 67 -0.81 10.82 4.11
CA LEU A 67 -1.39 9.70 4.86
C LEU A 67 -0.31 8.86 5.55
N ILE A 68 0.93 8.89 5.04
CA ILE A 68 2.01 8.06 5.56
C ILE A 68 2.34 8.38 7.02
N PRO A 69 2.57 9.66 7.41
CA PRO A 69 2.85 9.95 8.81
C PRO A 69 1.70 9.59 9.75
N GLU A 70 0.46 9.70 9.28
CA GLU A 70 -0.72 9.34 10.08
C GLU A 70 -0.71 7.86 10.40
N ILE A 71 -0.41 7.02 9.40
CA ILE A 71 -0.33 5.57 9.60
C ILE A 71 0.87 5.22 10.48
N LYS A 72 2.04 5.75 10.15
CA LYS A 72 3.27 5.43 10.88
C LYS A 72 3.24 5.94 12.31
N GLY A 73 2.53 7.04 12.56
CA GLY A 73 2.40 7.59 13.89
C GLY A 73 1.34 6.92 14.76
N SER A 74 0.53 6.05 14.19
CA SER A 74 -0.51 5.33 14.92
C SER A 74 0.10 4.15 15.69
N ALA A 75 -0.21 4.03 16.97
CA ALA A 75 0.26 2.91 17.76
C ALA A 75 -0.22 1.57 17.18
N ARG A 76 -1.43 1.57 16.63
CA ARG A 76 -2.05 0.36 16.09
C ARG A 76 -1.55 0.02 14.68
N LEU A 77 -1.30 1.05 13.86
CA LEU A 77 -0.98 0.87 12.45
C LEU A 77 0.49 1.09 12.10
N GLY A 78 1.30 1.53 13.05
CA GLY A 78 2.67 1.95 12.77
C GLY A 78 3.58 0.89 12.17
N GLY A 79 3.27 -0.39 12.40
CA GLY A 79 4.04 -1.49 11.83
C GLY A 79 3.58 -1.95 10.45
N VAL A 80 2.49 -1.38 9.93
CA VAL A 80 1.96 -1.78 8.62
C VAL A 80 2.85 -1.21 7.51
N PRO A 81 3.38 -2.04 6.60
CA PRO A 81 4.20 -1.54 5.52
C PRO A 81 3.38 -0.76 4.51
N ILE A 82 3.99 0.28 3.95
CA ILE A 82 3.36 1.14 2.95
C ILE A 82 4.15 1.08 1.66
N LEU A 83 3.48 0.69 0.58
CA LEU A 83 4.04 0.67 -0.77
C LEU A 83 3.43 1.83 -1.55
N LEU A 84 4.25 2.81 -1.87
CA LEU A 84 3.80 3.99 -2.61
C LEU A 84 3.91 3.76 -4.12
N VAL A 85 2.89 4.16 -4.85
CA VAL A 85 2.86 4.07 -6.31
C VAL A 85 2.72 5.47 -6.88
N SER A 86 3.59 5.85 -7.81
CA SER A 86 3.60 7.21 -8.36
C SER A 86 4.02 7.21 -9.82
N ALA A 87 3.41 8.14 -10.59
CA ALA A 87 3.80 8.36 -11.98
C ALA A 87 5.16 9.04 -12.08
N SER A 88 5.59 9.76 -11.04
CA SER A 88 6.87 10.46 -11.04
C SER A 88 7.94 9.64 -10.32
N VAL A 89 9.06 9.43 -11.02
CA VAL A 89 10.22 8.73 -10.49
C VAL A 89 11.45 9.64 -10.42
N LEU A 90 11.22 10.94 -10.44
CA LEU A 90 12.33 11.90 -10.28
C LEU A 90 12.98 11.70 -8.91
N PRO A 91 14.31 11.84 -8.81
CA PRO A 91 15.00 11.61 -7.54
C PRO A 91 14.42 12.37 -6.35
N ALA A 92 14.01 13.63 -6.55
CA ALA A 92 13.41 14.42 -5.48
C ALA A 92 12.09 13.83 -4.99
N ASP A 93 11.29 13.26 -5.90
CA ASP A 93 10.01 12.66 -5.54
C ASP A 93 10.20 11.35 -4.79
N VAL A 94 11.17 10.54 -5.22
CA VAL A 94 11.52 9.31 -4.53
C VAL A 94 12.05 9.62 -3.12
N GLU A 95 12.92 10.61 -3.01
CA GLU A 95 13.45 11.02 -1.71
C GLU A 95 12.34 11.50 -0.77
N ALA A 96 11.38 12.28 -1.29
CA ALA A 96 10.25 12.75 -0.49
C ALA A 96 9.43 11.58 0.03
N ALA A 97 9.21 10.57 -0.81
CA ALA A 97 8.47 9.38 -0.42
C ALA A 97 9.18 8.60 0.69
N MET A 98 10.48 8.40 0.53
CA MET A 98 11.26 7.68 1.54
C MET A 98 11.34 8.47 2.84
N ALA A 99 11.50 9.80 2.75
CA ALA A 99 11.54 10.66 3.92
C ALA A 99 10.20 10.66 4.67
N ALA A 100 9.09 10.50 3.94
CA ALA A 100 7.77 10.41 4.57
C ALA A 100 7.56 9.10 5.31
N GLY A 101 8.36 8.07 5.02
CA GLY A 101 8.32 6.80 5.74
C GLY A 101 7.74 5.62 4.97
N CYS A 102 7.61 5.73 3.63
CA CYS A 102 7.15 4.57 2.88
C CYS A 102 8.21 3.47 2.90
N ASP A 103 7.75 2.23 2.81
CA ASP A 103 8.61 1.05 2.90
C ASP A 103 9.01 0.53 1.53
N GLY A 104 8.30 0.94 0.49
CA GLY A 104 8.61 0.57 -0.88
C GLY A 104 8.03 1.59 -1.83
N PHE A 105 8.48 1.54 -3.08
CA PHE A 105 8.09 2.48 -4.12
C PHE A 105 8.01 1.75 -5.45
N LEU A 106 6.94 2.00 -6.20
CA LEU A 106 6.79 1.49 -7.57
C LEU A 106 6.36 2.61 -8.51
N PRO A 107 6.94 2.65 -9.71
CA PRO A 107 6.50 3.62 -10.71
C PRO A 107 5.22 3.16 -11.40
N LYS A 108 4.42 4.09 -11.89
CA LYS A 108 3.31 3.80 -12.79
C LYS A 108 3.81 3.82 -14.22
N PRO A 109 3.26 3.02 -15.09
CA PRO A 109 2.18 2.04 -14.86
C PRO A 109 2.69 0.83 -14.07
N VAL A 110 1.84 0.33 -13.20
CA VAL A 110 2.18 -0.83 -12.36
C VAL A 110 2.24 -2.09 -13.23
N ARG A 111 3.31 -2.86 -13.06
CA ARG A 111 3.49 -4.13 -13.75
C ARG A 111 3.25 -5.29 -12.80
N VAL A 112 2.80 -6.42 -13.36
CA VAL A 112 2.39 -7.57 -12.56
C VAL A 112 3.52 -8.07 -11.66
N GLN A 113 4.65 -8.42 -12.26
CA GLN A 113 5.72 -9.08 -11.49
C GLN A 113 6.38 -8.15 -10.46
N PRO A 114 6.74 -6.91 -10.82
CA PRO A 114 7.30 -5.99 -9.82
C PRO A 114 6.34 -5.74 -8.65
N LEU A 115 5.03 -5.62 -8.91
CA LEU A 115 4.05 -5.41 -7.86
C LEU A 115 3.99 -6.61 -6.92
N VAL A 116 3.87 -7.81 -7.48
CA VAL A 116 3.78 -9.04 -6.67
C VAL A 116 5.06 -9.24 -5.87
N ASP A 117 6.22 -9.02 -6.48
CA ASP A 117 7.50 -9.18 -5.80
C ASP A 117 7.66 -8.22 -4.64
N GLU A 118 7.27 -6.96 -4.85
CA GLU A 118 7.41 -5.95 -3.81
C GLU A 118 6.44 -6.19 -2.65
N VAL A 119 5.19 -6.53 -2.96
CA VAL A 119 4.21 -6.88 -1.93
C VAL A 119 4.72 -8.06 -1.11
N ARG A 120 5.20 -9.08 -1.78
CA ARG A 120 5.71 -10.29 -1.12
C ARG A 120 6.90 -9.95 -0.22
N ARG A 121 7.83 -9.14 -0.71
CA ARG A 121 8.98 -8.70 0.07
C ARG A 121 8.56 -7.97 1.34
N LEU A 122 7.65 -7.02 1.21
CA LEU A 122 7.22 -6.22 2.35
C LEU A 122 6.45 -7.03 3.38
N LEU A 123 5.64 -7.99 2.95
CA LEU A 123 4.90 -8.84 3.88
C LEU A 123 5.80 -9.82 4.62
N VAL A 124 6.83 -10.33 3.96
CA VAL A 124 7.80 -11.21 4.61
C VAL A 124 8.58 -10.45 5.69
N ASP A 125 8.98 -9.20 5.40
CA ASP A 125 9.77 -8.39 6.31
C ASP A 125 9.04 -8.06 7.60
N VAL A 126 7.69 -8.07 7.60
CA VAL A 126 6.93 -7.73 8.80
C VAL A 126 6.46 -8.94 9.59
N VAL A 127 6.86 -10.14 9.22
CA VAL A 127 6.51 -11.37 9.97
C VAL A 127 7.59 -11.66 10.99
N PRO A 128 7.38 -11.32 12.29
CA PRO A 128 8.45 -11.43 13.29
C PRO A 128 8.96 -12.84 13.51
N GLY A 129 8.08 -13.82 13.48
CA GLY A 129 8.47 -15.21 13.70
C GLY A 129 9.43 -15.74 12.65
N LYS A 130 9.31 -15.25 11.44
CA LYS A 130 10.21 -15.63 10.37
C LYS A 130 11.62 -15.12 10.59
N LEU A 131 11.71 -13.91 11.11
CA LEU A 131 13.00 -13.28 11.34
C LEU A 131 13.75 -13.91 12.51
N ALA A 132 13.04 -14.52 13.42
CA ALA A 132 13.63 -15.17 14.59
C ALA A 132 14.30 -16.50 14.23
N ASP A 133 13.94 -17.03 13.10
CA ASP A 133 14.50 -18.30 12.63
C ASP A 133 15.84 -18.06 11.94
#